data_a459337734bc10d2526cfdb16aa10248
#
_entry.id   a459337734bc10d2526cfdb16aa10248
#
_cell.length_a   1.000
_cell.length_b   1.000
_cell.length_c   1.000
_cell.angle_alpha   90.00
_cell.angle_beta   90.00
_cell.angle_gamma   90.00
#
_symmetry.space_group_name_H-M   'P 1'
#
loop_
_entity.id
_entity.type
_entity.pdbx_description
1 polymer ?
#
loop_
_entity_poly.entity_id
_entity_poly.type
_entity_poly.pdbx_seq_one_letter_code
_entity_poly.pdbx_strand_id
1 'polypeptide(L)'
;MVDKFYLGVDYGIKKTGIAIAQKITNKSRPLKIIYKNYIDEIDKILEEWDIDKIIVGFPSHVGRKKSKIHDEINNFVNNLENKINPSIEVILFDEQLSSELAKNDFAEMRNLGFTRKKNSDYDDISASIILQSWINENIMD
;
A
#
# COMPACT_ATOMS: atom_id res chain seq x y z
N MET A 1 7.88 -24.54 5.47
CA MET A 1 8.33 -23.23 4.98
C MET A 1 7.20 -22.23 5.11
N VAL A 2 7.48 -21.08 5.69
CA VAL A 2 6.45 -20.07 5.91
C VAL A 2 6.37 -19.15 4.69
N ASP A 3 5.16 -18.92 4.20
CA ASP A 3 4.95 -18.01 3.08
C ASP A 3 5.25 -16.58 3.51
N LYS A 4 5.95 -15.87 2.65
CA LYS A 4 6.24 -14.46 2.85
C LYS A 4 5.28 -13.57 2.07
N PHE A 5 5.05 -12.36 2.58
CA PHE A 5 4.10 -11.43 1.99
C PHE A 5 4.71 -10.04 1.88
N TYR A 6 4.13 -9.25 0.97
CA TYR A 6 4.37 -7.81 0.89
C TYR A 6 3.12 -7.10 1.39
N LEU A 7 3.31 -5.96 2.04
CA LEU A 7 2.21 -5.14 2.52
C LEU A 7 2.20 -3.83 1.73
N GLY A 8 1.03 -3.43 1.24
CA GLY A 8 0.86 -2.15 0.57
C GLY A 8 0.09 -1.20 1.48
N VAL A 9 0.50 0.07 1.49
CA VAL A 9 -0.11 1.08 2.34
C VAL A 9 -0.42 2.32 1.53
N ASP A 10 -1.67 2.73 1.54
CA ASP A 10 -2.10 3.99 0.97
C ASP A 10 -2.50 4.91 2.12
N TYR A 11 -1.53 5.71 2.57
CA TYR A 11 -1.72 6.58 3.73
C TYR A 11 -2.68 7.72 3.42
N GLY A 12 -3.63 7.96 4.32
CA GLY A 12 -4.52 9.10 4.27
C GLY A 12 -4.68 9.70 5.65
N ILE A 13 -5.08 10.95 5.71
CA ILE A 13 -5.24 11.64 6.99
C ILE A 13 -6.38 11.04 7.80
N LYS A 14 -7.49 10.72 7.14
CA LYS A 14 -8.68 10.20 7.81
C LYS A 14 -8.74 8.68 7.85
N LYS A 15 -8.13 8.03 6.88
CA LYS A 15 -8.11 6.57 6.80
C LYS A 15 -6.94 6.13 5.95
N THR A 16 -6.48 4.91 6.20
CA THR A 16 -5.34 4.33 5.48
C THR A 16 -5.76 2.97 4.94
N GLY A 17 -5.58 2.78 3.65
CA GLY A 17 -5.87 1.50 3.00
C GLY A 17 -4.68 0.56 3.10
N ILE A 18 -4.96 -0.73 3.30
CA ILE A 18 -3.93 -1.76 3.42
C ILE A 18 -4.23 -2.87 2.43
N ALA A 19 -3.19 -3.29 1.73
CA ALA A 19 -3.26 -4.42 0.80
C ALA A 19 -2.16 -5.41 1.15
N ILE A 20 -2.33 -6.63 0.66
CA ILE A 20 -1.37 -7.70 0.91
C ILE A 20 -1.15 -8.49 -0.38
N ALA A 21 0.06 -8.99 -0.55
CA ALA A 21 0.40 -9.85 -1.70
C ALA A 21 1.32 -10.96 -1.23
N GLN A 22 1.00 -12.18 -1.59
CA GLN A 22 1.85 -13.33 -1.31
C GLN A 22 3.01 -13.35 -2.32
N LYS A 23 4.23 -13.52 -1.85
CA LYS A 23 5.40 -13.48 -2.72
C LYS A 23 5.35 -14.54 -3.81
N ILE A 24 4.80 -15.69 -3.49
CA ILE A 24 4.77 -16.81 -4.43
C ILE A 24 3.83 -16.55 -5.61
N THR A 25 2.74 -15.84 -5.39
CA THR A 25 1.77 -15.53 -6.46
C THR A 25 2.04 -14.17 -7.10
N ASN A 26 2.68 -13.26 -6.38
CA ASN A 26 2.92 -11.88 -6.80
C ASN A 26 1.64 -11.13 -7.18
N LYS A 27 0.54 -11.47 -6.53
CA LYS A 27 -0.75 -10.82 -6.75
C LYS A 27 -1.23 -10.16 -5.47
N SER A 28 -1.53 -8.86 -5.57
CA SER A 28 -2.01 -8.10 -4.43
C SER A 28 -3.52 -8.19 -4.34
N ARG A 29 -4.02 -7.99 -3.14
CA ARG A 29 -5.45 -7.87 -2.88
C ARG A 29 -5.68 -6.93 -1.71
N PRO A 30 -6.85 -6.29 -1.65
CA PRO A 30 -7.16 -5.45 -0.50
C PRO A 30 -7.23 -6.30 0.78
N LEU A 31 -6.77 -5.74 1.88
CA LEU A 31 -6.80 -6.42 3.18
C LEU A 31 -7.77 -5.75 4.14
N LYS A 32 -7.57 -4.45 4.38
CA LYS A 32 -8.48 -3.71 5.28
C LYS A 32 -8.25 -2.20 5.15
N ILE A 33 -9.16 -1.43 5.73
CA ILE A 33 -9.00 0.01 5.89
C ILE A 33 -8.87 0.30 7.38
N ILE A 34 -7.92 1.15 7.74
CA ILE A 34 -7.67 1.53 9.12
C ILE A 34 -8.10 2.98 9.30
N TYR A 35 -8.86 3.27 10.35
CA TYR A 35 -9.40 4.61 10.57
C TYR A 35 -8.68 5.39 11.67
N LYS A 36 -7.90 4.71 12.50
CA LYS A 36 -7.12 5.35 13.57
C LYS A 36 -6.02 4.41 14.03
N ASN A 37 -5.05 4.96 14.76
CA ASN A 37 -3.94 4.17 15.33
C ASN A 37 -3.22 3.36 14.26
N TYR A 38 -2.88 4.01 13.15
CA TYR A 38 -2.33 3.36 11.98
C TYR A 38 -1.11 2.48 12.31
N ILE A 39 -0.17 3.03 13.07
CA ILE A 39 1.09 2.34 13.39
C ILE A 39 0.78 1.06 14.19
N ASP A 40 -0.05 1.20 15.22
CA ASP A 40 -0.39 0.04 16.07
C ASP A 40 -1.14 -1.03 15.29
N GLU A 41 -2.05 -0.62 14.40
CA GLU A 41 -2.83 -1.56 13.60
C GLU A 41 -1.95 -2.27 12.57
N ILE A 42 -1.01 -1.56 11.98
CA ILE A 42 -0.05 -2.18 11.05
C ILE A 42 0.84 -3.16 11.82
N ASP A 43 1.29 -2.78 13.01
CA ASP A 43 2.11 -3.66 13.84
C ASP A 43 1.38 -4.98 14.14
N LYS A 44 0.07 -4.92 14.38
CA LYS A 44 -0.73 -6.13 14.58
C LYS A 44 -0.77 -7.00 13.31
N ILE A 45 -0.87 -6.37 12.16
CA ILE A 45 -0.84 -7.10 10.89
C ILE A 45 0.51 -7.81 10.72
N LEU A 46 1.59 -7.16 11.13
CA LEU A 46 2.92 -7.76 11.04
C LEU A 46 3.07 -8.96 11.98
N GLU A 47 2.28 -9.03 13.04
CA GLU A 47 2.26 -10.19 13.92
C GLU A 47 1.47 -11.35 13.31
N GLU A 48 0.47 -11.04 12.49
CA GLU A 48 -0.39 -12.07 11.89
C GLU A 48 0.19 -12.64 10.60
N TRP A 49 0.91 -11.81 9.84
CA TRP A 49 1.42 -12.17 8.52
C TRP A 49 2.93 -12.03 8.52
N ASP A 50 3.61 -12.93 7.84
CA ASP A 50 5.07 -12.86 7.70
C ASP A 50 5.42 -11.86 6.59
N ILE A 51 5.49 -10.60 6.95
CA ILE A 51 5.72 -9.51 6.00
C ILE A 51 7.20 -9.28 5.80
N ASP A 52 7.62 -9.26 4.55
CA ASP A 52 9.02 -9.03 4.16
C ASP A 52 9.29 -7.55 3.89
N LYS A 53 8.39 -6.89 3.19
CA LYS A 53 8.53 -5.48 2.83
C LYS A 53 7.18 -4.78 2.94
N ILE A 54 7.24 -3.49 3.28
CA ILE A 54 6.07 -2.61 3.30
C ILE A 54 6.26 -1.56 2.22
N ILE A 55 5.31 -1.47 1.29
CA ILE A 55 5.36 -0.50 0.19
C ILE A 55 4.33 0.59 0.48
N VAL A 56 4.81 1.82 0.65
CA VAL A 56 3.95 2.98 0.95
C VAL A 56 3.88 3.87 -0.28
N GLY A 57 2.67 4.14 -0.76
CA GLY A 57 2.46 5.04 -1.87
C GLY A 57 2.87 6.46 -1.48
N PHE A 58 3.54 7.14 -2.39
CA PHE A 58 4.01 8.50 -2.16
C PHE A 58 3.58 9.35 -3.35
N PRO A 59 2.69 10.34 -3.16
CA PRO A 59 2.21 11.15 -4.28
C PRO A 59 3.36 11.87 -4.96
N SER A 60 3.39 11.80 -6.29
CA SER A 60 4.39 12.51 -7.06
C SER A 60 4.20 14.01 -6.90
N HIS A 61 5.31 14.74 -6.81
CA HIS A 61 5.27 16.20 -6.81
C HIS A 61 6.04 16.80 -7.98
N VAL A 62 6.17 16.03 -9.06
CA VAL A 62 6.80 16.52 -10.29
C VAL A 62 5.99 17.71 -10.80
N GLY A 63 6.65 18.83 -10.98
CA GLY A 63 6.02 20.06 -11.43
C GLY A 63 5.16 20.76 -10.39
N ARG A 64 5.20 20.31 -9.13
CA ARG A 64 4.40 20.90 -8.04
C ARG A 64 5.27 21.13 -6.82
N LYS A 65 4.83 22.06 -6.00
CA LYS A 65 5.49 22.27 -4.72
C LYS A 65 5.19 21.09 -3.80
N LYS A 66 6.14 20.80 -2.92
CA LYS A 66 5.95 19.81 -1.87
C LYS A 66 4.72 20.18 -1.05
N SER A 67 3.83 19.25 -0.84
CA SER A 67 2.59 19.48 -0.10
C SER A 67 2.67 18.92 1.32
N LYS A 68 1.69 19.30 2.13
CA LYS A 68 1.60 18.83 3.50
C LYS A 68 1.51 17.32 3.58
N ILE A 69 0.86 16.68 2.60
CA ILE A 69 0.72 15.23 2.60
C ILE A 69 2.08 14.53 2.50
N HIS A 70 3.04 15.11 1.78
CA HIS A 70 4.38 14.55 1.69
C HIS A 70 5.05 14.50 3.06
N ASP A 71 4.93 15.58 3.82
CA ASP A 71 5.49 15.64 5.18
C ASP A 71 4.81 14.65 6.10
N GLU A 72 3.50 14.51 5.98
CA GLU A 72 2.75 13.57 6.81
C GLU A 72 3.12 12.12 6.52
N ILE A 73 3.32 11.78 5.24
CA ILE A 73 3.74 10.44 4.86
C ILE A 73 5.15 10.17 5.39
N ASN A 74 6.06 11.15 5.25
CA ASN A 74 7.42 10.99 5.76
C ASN A 74 7.43 10.79 7.27
N ASN A 75 6.62 11.53 8.01
CA ASN A 75 6.50 11.37 9.45
C ASN A 75 5.91 10.00 9.81
N PHE A 76 4.89 9.57 9.06
CA PHE A 76 4.27 8.28 9.25
C PHE A 76 5.30 7.16 9.05
N VAL A 77 6.08 7.22 7.96
CA VAL A 77 7.10 6.21 7.66
C VAL A 77 8.17 6.18 8.75
N ASN A 78 8.63 7.37 9.20
CA ASN A 78 9.63 7.43 10.28
C ASN A 78 9.10 6.78 11.56
N ASN A 79 7.86 7.09 11.92
CA ASN A 79 7.25 6.50 13.12
C ASN A 79 7.07 5.00 12.97
N LEU A 80 6.69 4.56 11.79
CA LEU A 80 6.53 3.13 11.51
C LEU A 80 7.86 2.40 11.62
N GLU A 81 8.91 2.94 11.00
CA GLU A 81 10.24 2.33 11.05
C GLU A 81 10.79 2.24 12.46
N ASN A 82 10.45 3.20 13.32
CA ASN A 82 10.89 3.19 14.71
C ASN A 82 10.14 2.16 15.56
N LYS A 83 8.96 1.76 15.14
CA LYS A 83 8.10 0.86 15.91
C LYS A 83 8.30 -0.60 15.52
N ILE A 84 8.51 -0.88 14.24
CA ILE A 84 8.50 -2.25 13.73
C ILE A 84 9.91 -2.86 13.73
N ASN A 85 9.96 -4.15 13.46
CA ASN A 85 11.22 -4.89 13.36
C ASN A 85 12.09 -4.31 12.25
N PRO A 86 13.35 -3.94 12.54
CA PRO A 86 14.24 -3.35 11.52
C PRO A 86 14.50 -4.26 10.32
N SER A 87 14.25 -5.55 10.42
CA SER A 87 14.41 -6.46 9.29
C SER A 87 13.36 -6.26 8.21
N ILE A 88 12.27 -5.58 8.53
CA ILE A 88 11.21 -5.28 7.56
C ILE A 88 11.53 -3.95 6.89
N GLU A 89 11.72 -3.98 5.59
CA GLU A 89 12.06 -2.78 4.81
C GLU A 89 10.79 -2.01 4.46
N VAL A 90 10.81 -0.69 4.65
CA VAL A 90 9.72 0.21 4.25
C VAL A 90 10.18 0.97 3.03
N ILE A 91 9.43 0.87 1.95
CA ILE A 91 9.77 1.46 0.65
C ILE A 91 8.71 2.47 0.25
N LEU A 92 9.16 3.68 -0.11
CA LEU A 92 8.27 4.68 -0.70
C LEU A 92 8.21 4.45 -2.21
N PHE A 93 7.01 4.36 -2.75
CA PHE A 93 6.79 4.12 -4.17
C PHE A 93 6.04 5.30 -4.78
N ASP A 94 6.58 5.88 -5.85
CA ASP A 94 5.99 7.03 -6.52
C ASP A 94 4.66 6.65 -7.20
N GLU A 95 3.57 7.21 -6.71
CA GLU A 95 2.23 6.93 -7.24
C GLU A 95 2.05 7.37 -8.69
N GLN A 96 2.85 8.30 -9.16
CA GLN A 96 2.77 8.72 -10.57
C GLN A 96 3.09 7.55 -11.50
N LEU A 97 4.01 6.68 -11.08
CA LEU A 97 4.37 5.50 -11.86
C LEU A 97 3.22 4.50 -11.96
N SER A 98 2.31 4.53 -11.01
CA SER A 98 1.20 3.59 -10.96
C SER A 98 -0.08 4.15 -11.60
N SER A 99 -0.10 5.43 -12.00
CA SER A 99 -1.34 6.08 -12.40
C SER A 99 -2.03 5.45 -13.61
N GLU A 100 -1.28 5.07 -14.63
CA GLU A 100 -1.86 4.41 -15.80
C GLU A 100 -2.27 2.99 -15.52
N LEU A 101 -1.41 2.27 -14.81
CA LEU A 101 -1.74 0.91 -14.38
C LEU A 101 -2.95 0.90 -13.47
N ALA A 102 -3.07 1.93 -12.61
CA ALA A 102 -4.19 2.07 -11.71
C ALA A 102 -5.52 2.12 -12.46
N LYS A 103 -5.57 2.86 -13.55
CA LYS A 103 -6.81 2.98 -14.34
C LYS A 103 -7.23 1.63 -14.93
N ASN A 104 -6.28 0.90 -15.47
CA ASN A 104 -6.55 -0.39 -16.09
C ASN A 104 -6.93 -1.44 -15.05
N ASP A 105 -6.16 -1.50 -13.96
CA ASP A 105 -6.41 -2.46 -12.90
C ASP A 105 -7.74 -2.18 -12.21
N PHE A 106 -8.07 -0.92 -12.02
CA PHE A 106 -9.34 -0.53 -11.42
C PHE A 106 -10.52 -0.98 -12.28
N ALA A 107 -10.43 -0.78 -13.60
CA ALA A 107 -11.46 -1.20 -14.53
C ALA A 107 -11.62 -2.73 -14.50
N GLU A 108 -10.51 -3.44 -14.47
CA GLU A 108 -10.53 -4.90 -14.40
C GLU A 108 -11.16 -5.39 -13.10
N MET A 109 -10.80 -4.78 -11.99
CA MET A 109 -11.39 -5.12 -10.70
C MET A 109 -12.89 -4.89 -10.67
N ARG A 110 -13.37 -3.82 -11.29
CA ARG A 110 -14.80 -3.54 -11.40
C ARG A 110 -15.50 -4.62 -12.19
N ASN A 111 -14.91 -5.03 -13.30
CA ASN A 111 -15.47 -6.08 -14.15
C ASN A 111 -15.55 -7.41 -13.42
N LEU A 112 -14.61 -7.65 -12.51
CA LEU A 112 -14.60 -8.86 -11.70
C LEU A 112 -15.49 -8.76 -10.45
N GLY A 113 -16.11 -7.60 -10.23
CA GLY A 113 -17.03 -7.41 -9.13
C GLY A 113 -16.42 -7.00 -7.81
N PHE A 114 -15.12 -6.68 -7.79
CA PHE A 114 -14.46 -6.27 -6.55
C PHE A 114 -14.89 -4.89 -6.06
N THR A 115 -15.45 -4.08 -6.93
CA THR A 115 -15.83 -2.71 -6.60
C THR A 115 -17.33 -2.50 -6.68
N ARG A 116 -18.10 -3.43 -6.17
CA ARG A 116 -19.54 -3.28 -6.11
C ARG A 116 -20.00 -2.25 -5.08
N LYS A 117 -19.12 -1.96 -4.13
CA LYS A 117 -19.44 -1.09 -3.02
C LYS A 117 -19.16 0.37 -3.34
N LYS A 118 -19.54 1.22 -2.41
CA LYS A 118 -19.46 2.68 -2.57
C LYS A 118 -18.00 3.18 -2.59
N ASN A 119 -17.86 4.47 -2.86
CA ASN A 119 -16.57 5.14 -3.01
C ASN A 119 -15.61 4.93 -1.84
N SER A 120 -16.11 4.67 -0.65
CA SER A 120 -15.28 4.43 0.53
C SER A 120 -14.33 3.25 0.37
N ASP A 121 -14.64 2.33 -0.54
CA ASP A 121 -13.82 1.13 -0.76
C ASP A 121 -12.64 1.39 -1.69
N TYR A 122 -12.57 2.56 -2.32
CA TYR A 122 -11.50 2.89 -3.26
C TYR A 122 -10.13 2.95 -2.58
N ASP A 123 -10.09 3.28 -1.29
CA ASP A 123 -8.81 3.41 -0.60
C ASP A 123 -8.10 2.07 -0.44
N ASP A 124 -8.82 0.98 -0.16
CA ASP A 124 -8.17 -0.30 -0.06
C ASP A 124 -7.82 -0.87 -1.44
N ILE A 125 -8.57 -0.50 -2.46
CA ILE A 125 -8.22 -0.82 -3.85
C ILE A 125 -6.96 -0.06 -4.24
N SER A 126 -6.86 1.22 -3.84
CA SER A 126 -5.67 2.03 -4.14
C SER A 126 -4.42 1.41 -3.56
N ALA A 127 -4.46 0.92 -2.33
CA ALA A 127 -3.32 0.25 -1.72
C ALA A 127 -2.93 -1.00 -2.52
N SER A 128 -3.92 -1.76 -2.99
CA SER A 128 -3.69 -2.95 -3.80
C SER A 128 -3.03 -2.59 -5.14
N ILE A 129 -3.44 -1.50 -5.76
CA ILE A 129 -2.88 -1.02 -7.02
C ILE A 129 -1.44 -0.56 -6.81
N ILE A 130 -1.18 0.18 -5.74
CA ILE A 130 0.17 0.63 -5.39
C ILE A 130 1.09 -0.58 -5.23
N LEU A 131 0.66 -1.56 -4.47
CA LEU A 131 1.44 -2.76 -4.21
C LEU A 131 1.69 -3.56 -5.49
N GLN A 132 0.65 -3.75 -6.29
CA GLN A 132 0.79 -4.50 -7.54
C GLN A 132 1.73 -3.79 -8.51
N SER A 133 1.64 -2.47 -8.59
CA SER A 133 2.52 -1.68 -9.47
C SER A 133 3.98 -1.83 -9.06
N TRP A 134 4.25 -1.78 -7.75
CA TRP A 134 5.60 -1.99 -7.25
C TRP A 134 6.10 -3.39 -7.59
N ILE A 135 5.27 -4.41 -7.41
CA ILE A 135 5.64 -5.80 -7.73
C ILE A 135 5.97 -5.91 -9.21
N ASN A 136 5.14 -5.34 -10.07
CA ASN A 136 5.34 -5.43 -11.52
C ASN A 136 6.66 -4.77 -11.95
N GLU A 137 7.02 -3.66 -11.32
CA GLU A 137 8.23 -2.93 -11.67
C GLU A 137 9.51 -3.55 -11.10
N ASN A 138 9.44 -4.14 -9.92
CA ASN A 138 10.63 -4.53 -9.18
C ASN A 138 10.84 -6.04 -9.10
N ILE A 139 9.79 -6.83 -9.25
CA ILE A 139 9.84 -8.27 -9.06
C ILE A 139 9.55 -9.02 -10.36
N MET A 140 8.54 -8.59 -11.11
CA MET A 140 8.09 -9.29 -12.31
C MET A 140 8.63 -8.62 -13.57
N ASP A 141 9.86 -8.83 -13.86
CA ASP A 141 10.44 -8.30 -15.10
C ASP A 141 10.02 -9.13 -16.31
#